data_fd4b4b5d74f0c9b4599a856d48c12ff8
#
_entry.id   fd4b4b5d74f0c9b4599a856d48c12ff8
#
_cell.length_a   1.000
_cell.length_b   1.000
_cell.length_c   1.000
_cell.angle_alpha   90.00
_cell.angle_beta   90.00
_cell.angle_gamma   90.00
#
_symmetry.space_group_name_H-M   'P 1'
#
loop_
_entity.id
_entity.type
_entity.pdbx_description
1 polymer ?
#
loop_
_entity_poly.entity_id
_entity_poly.type
_entity_poly.pdbx_seq_one_letter_code
_entity_poly.pdbx_strand_id
1 'polypeptide(L)'
;MQKRVTGTGGIFFKCEDPTAVRQWYATHLGFNTDQYGTSFEWRHANEPDKKGHTVWSTFPKDTKYFEPSGKDFMINLRVENLEWLLAELRKEGIEQIGEMQVFEYGKFAHIADPEGNKIELWEPNNEEYEKMIGDVVTK
;
A
#
# COMPACT_ATOMS: atom_id res chain seq x y z
N MET A 1 -23.59 -3.62 6.47
CA MET A 1 -22.38 -3.94 7.23
C MET A 1 -21.19 -3.18 6.66
N GLN A 2 -20.42 -2.57 7.54
CA GLN A 2 -19.21 -1.86 7.13
C GLN A 2 -18.16 -2.83 6.62
N LYS A 3 -17.64 -2.59 5.42
CA LYS A 3 -16.55 -3.39 4.87
C LYS A 3 -15.24 -3.08 5.58
N ARG A 4 -14.38 -4.06 5.67
CA ARG A 4 -13.03 -3.86 6.20
C ARG A 4 -12.05 -3.68 5.05
N VAL A 5 -11.34 -4.72 4.64
CA VAL A 5 -10.42 -4.65 3.50
C VAL A 5 -11.20 -4.76 2.19
N THR A 6 -10.87 -3.90 1.24
CA THR A 6 -11.55 -3.85 -0.07
C THR A 6 -10.65 -4.28 -1.22
N GLY A 7 -9.35 -4.43 -1.00
CA GLY A 7 -8.42 -4.88 -2.02
C GLY A 7 -6.98 -4.75 -1.59
N THR A 8 -6.08 -5.25 -2.42
CA THR A 8 -4.64 -5.11 -2.22
C THR A 8 -4.22 -3.72 -2.67
N GLY A 9 -3.64 -2.94 -1.76
CA GLY A 9 -3.23 -1.57 -2.05
C GLY A 9 -1.78 -1.41 -2.40
N GLY A 10 -0.92 -2.37 -2.04
CA GLY A 10 0.49 -2.25 -2.37
C GLY A 10 1.33 -3.45 -1.98
N ILE A 11 2.40 -3.63 -2.72
CA ILE A 11 3.44 -4.62 -2.44
C ILE A 11 4.74 -3.83 -2.36
N PHE A 12 5.35 -3.79 -1.18
CA PHE A 12 6.57 -3.03 -0.90
C PHE A 12 7.67 -3.99 -0.48
N PHE A 13 8.87 -3.80 -1.02
CA PHE A 13 9.96 -4.71 -0.68
C PHE A 13 11.32 -4.00 -0.72
N LYS A 14 12.24 -4.52 0.10
CA LYS A 14 13.59 -3.98 0.22
C LYS A 14 14.48 -4.49 -0.91
N CYS A 15 15.37 -3.62 -1.39
CA CYS A 15 16.33 -3.94 -2.44
C CYS A 15 17.69 -3.37 -2.07
N GLU A 16 18.75 -4.07 -2.47
CA GLU A 16 20.13 -3.54 -2.37
C GLU A 16 20.28 -2.29 -3.25
N ASP A 17 19.73 -2.36 -4.47
CA ASP A 17 19.79 -1.26 -5.43
C ASP A 17 18.39 -1.05 -6.03
N PRO A 18 17.55 -0.23 -5.38
CA PRO A 18 16.18 0.01 -5.86
C PRO A 18 16.09 0.52 -7.30
N THR A 19 17.01 1.40 -7.69
CA THR A 19 17.03 1.95 -9.06
C THR A 19 17.27 0.84 -10.08
N ALA A 20 18.26 -0.03 -9.84
CA ALA A 20 18.58 -1.13 -10.74
C ALA A 20 17.41 -2.12 -10.82
N VAL A 21 16.74 -2.39 -9.70
CA VAL A 21 15.59 -3.29 -9.67
C VAL A 21 14.44 -2.70 -10.49
N ARG A 22 14.12 -1.42 -10.31
CA ARG A 22 13.05 -0.78 -11.10
C ARG A 22 13.36 -0.81 -12.59
N GLN A 23 14.62 -0.56 -12.97
CA GLN A 23 15.05 -0.62 -14.37
C GLN A 23 14.90 -2.03 -14.96
N TRP A 24 15.23 -3.03 -14.18
CA TRP A 24 15.09 -4.42 -14.61
C TRP A 24 13.61 -4.76 -14.91
N TYR A 25 12.72 -4.38 -14.00
CA TYR A 25 11.28 -4.62 -14.19
C TYR A 25 10.71 -3.82 -15.38
N ALA A 26 11.17 -2.59 -15.56
CA ALA A 26 10.76 -1.78 -16.70
C ALA A 26 11.22 -2.40 -18.01
N THR A 27 12.50 -2.80 -18.08
CA THR A 27 13.11 -3.34 -19.30
C THR A 27 12.55 -4.71 -19.68
N HIS A 28 12.42 -5.60 -18.70
CA HIS A 28 12.09 -7.00 -18.99
C HIS A 28 10.62 -7.35 -18.81
N LEU A 29 9.91 -6.64 -17.95
CA LEU A 29 8.49 -6.92 -17.68
C LEU A 29 7.54 -5.79 -18.08
N GLY A 30 8.07 -4.74 -18.69
CA GLY A 30 7.23 -3.67 -19.22
C GLY A 30 6.60 -2.76 -18.18
N PHE A 31 7.14 -2.71 -16.97
CA PHE A 31 6.64 -1.80 -15.94
C PHE A 31 6.90 -0.36 -16.35
N ASN A 32 5.90 0.49 -16.14
CA ASN A 32 6.03 1.94 -16.34
C ASN A 32 6.33 2.59 -14.98
N THR A 33 7.61 2.77 -14.66
CA THR A 33 8.05 3.17 -13.33
C THR A 33 8.53 4.62 -13.27
N ASP A 34 8.35 5.23 -12.09
CA ASP A 34 9.05 6.46 -11.71
C ASP A 34 10.11 6.13 -10.63
N GLN A 35 10.53 7.13 -9.83
CA GLN A 35 11.54 6.90 -8.79
C GLN A 35 11.03 6.07 -7.60
N TYR A 36 9.74 5.79 -7.52
CA TYR A 36 9.15 5.01 -6.42
C TYR A 36 8.71 3.62 -6.85
N GLY A 37 8.17 3.49 -8.05
CA GLY A 37 7.62 2.23 -8.54
C GLY A 37 6.55 2.48 -9.58
N THR A 38 5.49 1.70 -9.54
CA THR A 38 4.35 1.83 -10.46
C THR A 38 3.04 1.49 -9.75
N SER A 39 1.94 1.72 -10.43
CA SER A 39 0.61 1.29 -9.95
C SER A 39 -0.06 0.45 -11.02
N PHE A 40 -0.86 -0.52 -10.56
CA PHE A 40 -1.76 -1.30 -11.41
C PHE A 40 -3.18 -0.88 -11.09
N GLU A 41 -3.96 -0.54 -12.12
CA GLU A 41 -5.36 -0.16 -11.95
C GLU A 41 -6.25 -1.40 -12.06
N TRP A 42 -7.26 -1.46 -11.19
CA TRP A 42 -8.26 -2.54 -11.23
C TRP A 42 -9.63 -1.98 -10.86
N ARG A 43 -10.65 -2.81 -10.97
CA ARG A 43 -12.01 -2.43 -10.64
C ARG A 43 -12.52 -3.25 -9.45
N HIS A 44 -13.35 -2.63 -8.63
CA HIS A 44 -13.97 -3.34 -7.51
C HIS A 44 -14.96 -4.37 -8.02
N ALA A 45 -14.91 -5.59 -7.47
CA ALA A 45 -15.71 -6.71 -7.96
C ALA A 45 -17.21 -6.43 -7.93
N ASN A 46 -17.68 -5.77 -6.88
CA ASN A 46 -19.11 -5.47 -6.72
C ASN A 46 -19.50 -4.06 -7.18
N GLU A 47 -18.53 -3.27 -7.62
CA GLU A 47 -18.72 -1.90 -8.09
C GLU A 47 -17.77 -1.62 -9.25
N PRO A 48 -18.05 -2.19 -10.44
CA PRO A 48 -17.07 -2.15 -11.54
C PRO A 48 -16.75 -0.76 -12.09
N ASP A 49 -17.54 0.24 -11.74
CA ASP A 49 -17.26 1.62 -12.11
C ASP A 49 -16.24 2.27 -11.16
N LYS A 50 -15.96 1.63 -10.04
CA LYS A 50 -15.05 2.14 -9.03
C LYS A 50 -13.65 1.59 -9.23
N LYS A 51 -12.69 2.50 -9.41
CA LYS A 51 -11.28 2.14 -9.60
C LYS A 51 -10.58 1.86 -8.28
N GLY A 52 -9.64 0.92 -8.32
CA GLY A 52 -8.66 0.71 -7.28
C GLY A 52 -7.28 0.65 -7.88
N HIS A 53 -6.26 0.77 -7.05
CA HIS A 53 -4.87 0.70 -7.48
C HIS A 53 -4.07 -0.16 -6.51
N THR A 54 -3.15 -0.95 -7.06
CA THR A 54 -2.14 -1.65 -6.28
C THR A 54 -0.80 -1.03 -6.62
N VAL A 55 -0.12 -0.49 -5.62
CA VAL A 55 1.21 0.09 -5.76
C VAL A 55 2.24 -1.03 -5.70
N TRP A 56 3.18 -1.03 -6.64
CA TRP A 56 4.37 -1.86 -6.58
C TRP A 56 5.55 -0.91 -6.35
N SER A 57 6.27 -1.07 -5.24
CA SER A 57 7.30 -0.11 -4.85
C SER A 57 8.50 -0.78 -4.23
N THR A 58 9.69 -0.27 -4.61
CA THR A 58 10.97 -0.71 -4.06
C THR A 58 11.40 0.24 -2.94
N PHE A 59 12.06 -0.30 -1.92
CA PHE A 59 12.60 0.45 -0.81
C PHE A 59 14.07 0.11 -0.63
N PRO A 60 14.89 1.07 -0.14
CA PRO A 60 16.28 0.74 0.18
C PRO A 60 16.35 -0.32 1.28
N LYS A 61 17.39 -1.13 1.25
CA LYS A 61 17.58 -2.22 2.21
C LYS A 61 17.60 -1.74 3.67
N ASP A 62 18.10 -0.52 3.91
CA ASP A 62 18.24 0.06 5.24
C ASP A 62 17.02 0.89 5.67
N THR A 63 15.91 0.82 4.94
CA THR A 63 14.70 1.57 5.32
C THR A 63 14.21 1.18 6.71
N LYS A 64 13.75 2.18 7.46
CA LYS A 64 13.14 1.98 8.78
C LYS A 64 11.61 1.83 8.68
N TYR A 65 11.07 2.00 7.50
CA TYR A 65 9.61 2.08 7.32
C TYR A 65 8.88 0.78 7.69
N PHE A 66 9.55 -0.37 7.54
CA PHE A 66 8.94 -1.66 7.85
C PHE A 66 9.07 -2.06 9.32
N GLU A 67 9.85 -1.32 10.12
CA GLU A 67 9.99 -1.62 11.54
C GLU A 67 8.64 -1.50 12.27
N PRO A 68 8.35 -2.32 13.29
CA PRO A 68 9.26 -3.28 13.95
C PRO A 68 9.36 -4.64 13.26
N SER A 69 8.81 -4.84 12.06
CA SER A 69 8.98 -6.09 11.32
C SER A 69 10.44 -6.23 10.84
N GLY A 70 10.97 -7.44 10.96
CA GLY A 70 12.28 -7.77 10.39
C GLY A 70 12.21 -8.33 8.98
N LYS A 71 11.04 -8.33 8.37
CA LYS A 71 10.84 -8.87 7.03
C LYS A 71 11.29 -7.87 5.97
N ASP A 72 11.60 -8.39 4.78
CA ASP A 72 12.05 -7.58 3.66
C ASP A 72 10.91 -7.04 2.81
N PHE A 73 9.67 -7.26 3.22
CA PHE A 73 8.49 -6.81 2.50
C PHE A 73 7.45 -6.23 3.47
N MET A 74 6.55 -5.44 2.92
CA MET A 74 5.35 -4.99 3.63
C MET A 74 4.20 -4.94 2.63
N ILE A 75 3.04 -5.44 3.05
CA ILE A 75 1.83 -5.45 2.24
C ILE A 75 0.92 -4.31 2.70
N ASN A 76 0.39 -3.57 1.72
CA ASN A 76 -0.61 -2.54 1.97
C ASN A 76 -1.97 -3.07 1.54
N LEU A 77 -2.96 -2.88 2.40
CA LEU A 77 -4.35 -3.27 2.14
C LEU A 77 -5.23 -2.03 2.13
N ARG A 78 -6.08 -1.91 1.12
CA ARG A 78 -7.04 -0.81 1.02
C ARG A 78 -8.23 -1.08 1.91
N VAL A 79 -8.71 -0.03 2.57
CA VAL A 79 -9.86 -0.13 3.47
C VAL A 79 -10.87 0.97 3.13
N GLU A 80 -12.12 0.77 3.53
CA GLU A 80 -13.18 1.72 3.25
C GLU A 80 -13.23 2.85 4.29
N ASN A 81 -13.04 2.53 5.56
CA ASN A 81 -13.10 3.50 6.66
C ASN A 81 -12.04 3.14 7.70
N LEU A 82 -10.91 3.79 7.63
CA LEU A 82 -9.76 3.45 8.46
C LEU A 82 -10.01 3.73 9.95
N GLU A 83 -10.60 4.88 10.28
CA GLU A 83 -10.84 5.23 11.68
C GLU A 83 -11.79 4.24 12.35
N TRP A 84 -12.86 3.88 11.65
CA TRP A 84 -13.78 2.86 12.15
C TRP A 84 -13.09 1.52 12.32
N LEU A 85 -12.31 1.09 11.33
CA LEU A 85 -11.62 -0.19 11.38
C LEU A 85 -10.63 -0.25 12.54
N LEU A 86 -9.85 0.80 12.75
CA LEU A 86 -8.89 0.84 13.86
C LEU A 86 -9.60 0.72 15.21
N ALA A 87 -10.75 1.35 15.36
CA ALA A 87 -11.54 1.24 16.59
C ALA A 87 -12.05 -0.19 16.81
N GLU A 88 -12.50 -0.85 15.73
CA GLU A 88 -12.96 -2.24 15.82
C GLU A 88 -11.80 -3.20 16.12
N LEU A 89 -10.66 -3.00 15.48
CA LEU A 89 -9.48 -3.81 15.73
C LEU A 89 -8.99 -3.69 17.17
N ARG A 90 -9.06 -2.48 17.74
CA ARG A 90 -8.70 -2.26 19.15
C ARG A 90 -9.61 -3.08 20.07
N LYS A 91 -10.91 -3.11 19.80
CA LYS A 91 -11.86 -3.92 20.58
C LYS A 91 -11.50 -5.41 20.49
N GLU A 92 -10.92 -5.83 19.37
CA GLU A 92 -10.51 -7.22 19.14
C GLU A 92 -9.11 -7.54 19.66
N GLY A 93 -8.47 -6.58 20.35
CA GLY A 93 -7.15 -6.79 20.95
C GLY A 93 -5.98 -6.52 20.01
N ILE A 94 -6.24 -5.91 18.85
CA ILE A 94 -5.19 -5.62 17.88
C ILE A 94 -4.80 -4.16 18.02
N GLU A 95 -3.53 -3.92 18.36
CA GLU A 95 -3.02 -2.58 18.58
C GLU A 95 -2.41 -1.99 17.32
N GLN A 96 -2.57 -0.67 17.18
CA GLN A 96 -1.96 0.10 16.11
C GLN A 96 -0.47 0.31 16.40
N ILE A 97 0.35 0.19 15.36
CA ILE A 97 1.78 0.51 15.42
C ILE A 97 1.92 1.98 15.03
N GLY A 98 2.37 2.83 15.97
CA GLY A 98 2.52 4.26 15.71
C GLY A 98 1.19 4.98 15.55
N GLU A 99 1.21 6.10 14.86
CA GLU A 99 0.04 6.96 14.69
C GLU A 99 -0.49 6.90 13.25
N MET A 100 -1.77 7.21 13.09
CA MET A 100 -2.36 7.37 11.77
C MET A 100 -1.76 8.58 11.07
N GLN A 101 -1.38 8.41 9.81
CA GLN A 101 -0.84 9.48 8.97
C GLN A 101 -1.90 9.90 7.97
N VAL A 102 -2.05 11.22 7.79
CA VAL A 102 -3.04 11.79 6.88
C VAL A 102 -2.32 12.61 5.81
N PHE A 103 -2.54 12.24 4.55
CA PHE A 103 -2.00 12.94 3.38
C PHE A 103 -3.13 13.25 2.42
N GLU A 104 -2.85 14.04 1.39
CA GLU A 104 -3.86 14.36 0.37
C GLU A 104 -4.40 13.11 -0.32
N TYR A 105 -3.55 12.11 -0.53
CA TYR A 105 -3.91 10.88 -1.22
C TYR A 105 -4.46 9.78 -0.30
N GLY A 106 -4.71 10.09 0.95
CA GLY A 106 -5.40 9.17 1.86
C GLY A 106 -4.84 9.12 3.26
N LYS A 107 -5.39 8.21 4.04
CA LYS A 107 -5.01 7.96 5.43
C LYS A 107 -4.32 6.61 5.54
N PHE A 108 -3.28 6.52 6.36
CA PHE A 108 -2.49 5.31 6.54
C PHE A 108 -2.33 4.99 8.02
N ALA A 109 -2.40 3.72 8.36
CA ALA A 109 -2.08 3.23 9.70
C ALA A 109 -1.44 1.85 9.59
N HIS A 110 -0.80 1.39 10.64
CA HIS A 110 -0.05 0.14 10.63
C HIS A 110 -0.47 -0.75 11.78
N ILE A 111 -0.52 -2.05 11.52
CA ILE A 111 -0.74 -3.11 12.50
C ILE A 111 0.24 -4.24 12.20
N ALA A 112 0.30 -5.24 13.06
CA ALA A 112 1.07 -6.45 12.81
C ALA A 112 0.15 -7.67 12.79
N ASP A 113 0.45 -8.63 11.91
CA ASP A 113 -0.25 -9.91 11.92
C ASP A 113 0.36 -10.85 12.97
N PRO A 114 -0.19 -12.08 13.17
CA PRO A 114 0.34 -12.98 14.19
C PRO A 114 1.79 -13.41 14.00
N GLU A 115 2.34 -13.31 12.80
CA GLU A 115 3.73 -13.65 12.50
C GLU A 115 4.68 -12.45 12.57
N GLY A 116 4.15 -11.29 12.99
CA GLY A 116 4.95 -10.07 13.10
C GLY A 116 5.15 -9.34 11.78
N ASN A 117 4.42 -9.70 10.74
CA ASN A 117 4.46 -8.95 9.49
C ASN A 117 3.74 -7.62 9.68
N LYS A 118 4.41 -6.51 9.39
CA LYS A 118 3.77 -5.20 9.43
C LYS A 118 2.83 -5.06 8.24
N ILE A 119 1.62 -4.62 8.49
CA ILE A 119 0.61 -4.39 7.47
C ILE A 119 0.29 -2.90 7.46
N GLU A 120 0.30 -2.30 6.28
CA GLU A 120 -0.17 -0.93 6.10
C GLU A 120 -1.63 -0.96 5.66
N LEU A 121 -2.48 -0.24 6.37
CA LEU A 121 -3.88 -0.07 6.03
C LEU A 121 -4.05 1.33 5.42
N TRP A 122 -4.70 1.41 4.29
CA TRP A 122 -4.83 2.63 3.51
C TRP A 122 -6.28 2.90 3.15
N GLU A 123 -6.80 4.04 3.65
CA GLU A 123 -8.08 4.56 3.16
C GLU A 123 -7.74 5.60 2.09
N PRO A 124 -7.84 5.26 0.81
CA PRO A 124 -7.39 6.16 -0.25
C PRO A 124 -8.35 7.30 -0.53
N ASN A 125 -7.80 8.44 -0.91
CA ASN A 125 -8.52 9.44 -1.65
C ASN A 125 -8.20 9.19 -3.12
N ASN A 126 -9.05 8.44 -3.81
CA ASN A 126 -8.78 7.98 -5.18
C ASN A 126 -8.55 9.12 -6.16
N GLU A 127 -9.31 10.20 -6.06
CA GLU A 127 -9.17 11.35 -6.94
C GLU A 127 -7.79 12.00 -6.80
N GLU A 128 -7.37 12.26 -5.57
CA GLU A 128 -6.07 12.87 -5.31
C GLU A 128 -4.91 11.91 -5.64
N TYR A 129 -5.11 10.61 -5.38
CA TYR A 129 -4.11 9.61 -5.72
C TYR A 129 -3.88 9.55 -7.23
N GLU A 130 -4.96 9.54 -8.03
CA GLU A 130 -4.87 9.51 -9.49
C GLU A 130 -4.17 10.73 -10.05
N LYS A 131 -4.41 11.92 -9.46
CA LYS A 131 -3.70 13.13 -9.85
C LYS A 131 -2.20 13.01 -9.56
N MET A 132 -1.85 12.46 -8.41
CA MET A 132 -0.46 12.32 -7.98
C MET A 132 0.34 11.39 -8.89
N ILE A 133 -0.21 10.24 -9.24
CA ILE A 133 0.50 9.24 -10.05
C ILE A 133 0.49 9.57 -11.54
N GLY A 134 -0.50 10.34 -12.02
CA GLY A 134 -0.59 10.70 -13.44
C GLY A 134 -0.61 9.48 -14.34
N ASP A 135 0.37 9.41 -15.25
CA ASP A 135 0.48 8.32 -16.22
C ASP A 135 1.37 7.16 -15.75
N VAL A 136 1.85 7.20 -14.50
CA VAL A 136 2.73 6.15 -13.96
C VAL A 136 1.89 4.95 -13.53
N VAL A 137 1.33 4.30 -14.54
CA VAL A 137 0.49 3.11 -14.38
C VAL A 137 0.97 2.06 -15.37
N THR A 138 1.15 0.84 -14.90
CA THR A 138 1.50 -0.30 -15.75
C THR A 138 0.20 -0.95 -16.21
N LYS A 139 0.04 -1.08 -17.52
CA LYS A 139 -1.18 -1.63 -18.14
C LYS A 139 -0.90 -2.93 -18.86
#